data_737ad17276a6904071b87d7c3b175af0
#
_entry.id   737ad17276a6904071b87d7c3b175af0
#
_cell.length_a   1.000
_cell.length_b   1.000
_cell.length_c   1.000
_cell.angle_alpha   90.00
_cell.angle_beta   90.00
_cell.angle_gamma   90.00
#
_symmetry.space_group_name_H-M   'P 1'
#
loop_
_entity.id
_entity.type
_entity.pdbx_description
1 polymer ?
#
loop_
_entity_poly.entity_id
_entity_poly.type
_entity_poly.pdbx_seq_one_letter_code
_entity_poly.pdbx_strand_id
1 'polypeptide(L)'
;MARVTLNERVDALREATQAGAGLLPAETLAAANAVIDRASERSQLSAEHTVVALAGATGAGKSSLFNALVGAPIARTSQQRPTTAHAFAAVAETSDAGDGAARLLEWLDVPERHALEVSPRHPHGLILLDLPDHDSIVTVHRERAEHITERADLIVWVTNPQKYADAALHSRYLQPQAGTESPMVLVLNQIDRLSAADRAACLADLERLA
;
A
#
# COMPACT_ATOMS: atom_id res chain seq x y z
N MET A 1 21.46 1.28 -19.42
CA MET A 1 21.92 1.56 -18.04
C MET A 1 21.47 0.40 -17.17
N ALA A 2 22.36 -0.23 -16.41
CA ALA A 2 21.98 -1.27 -15.45
C ALA A 2 21.09 -0.64 -14.38
N ARG A 3 19.96 -1.28 -14.05
CA ARG A 3 19.11 -0.84 -12.95
C ARG A 3 19.84 -1.11 -11.62
N VAL A 4 20.08 -0.08 -10.85
CA VAL A 4 20.62 -0.19 -9.48
C VAL A 4 19.60 -0.96 -8.64
N THR A 5 20.02 -2.02 -7.98
CA THR A 5 19.18 -2.84 -7.12
C THR A 5 18.80 -2.11 -5.81
N LEU A 6 17.77 -2.56 -5.12
CA LEU A 6 17.39 -1.99 -3.81
C LEU A 6 18.55 -2.11 -2.81
N ASN A 7 19.23 -3.23 -2.75
CA ASN A 7 20.36 -3.44 -1.84
C ASN A 7 21.50 -2.47 -2.12
N GLU A 8 21.87 -2.25 -3.39
CA GLU A 8 22.89 -1.26 -3.75
C GLU A 8 22.51 0.16 -3.34
N ARG A 9 21.20 0.52 -3.44
CA ARG A 9 20.70 1.84 -2.98
C ARG A 9 20.77 1.96 -1.46
N VAL A 10 20.41 0.92 -0.71
CA VAL A 10 20.49 0.89 0.76
C VAL A 10 21.94 0.98 1.24
N ASP A 11 22.85 0.26 0.60
CA ASP A 11 24.27 0.31 0.94
C ASP A 11 24.88 1.69 0.67
N ALA A 12 24.54 2.29 -0.48
CA ALA A 12 24.98 3.67 -0.79
C ALA A 12 24.43 4.69 0.23
N LEU A 13 23.16 4.53 0.66
CA LEU A 13 22.59 5.40 1.69
C LEU A 13 23.28 5.21 3.05
N ARG A 14 23.63 3.96 3.40
CA ARG A 14 24.39 3.65 4.63
C ARG A 14 25.77 4.30 4.61
N GLU A 15 26.50 4.21 3.51
CA GLU A 15 27.80 4.86 3.34
C GLU A 15 27.67 6.39 3.44
N ALA A 16 26.67 6.98 2.76
CA ALA A 16 26.43 8.43 2.83
C ALA A 16 26.09 8.89 4.25
N THR A 17 25.30 8.11 5.01
CA THR A 17 24.93 8.41 6.39
C THR A 17 26.15 8.35 7.32
N GLN A 18 27.04 7.38 7.12
CA GLN A 18 28.29 7.28 7.86
C GLN A 18 29.24 8.46 7.54
N ALA A 19 29.40 8.80 6.26
CA ALA A 19 30.22 9.94 5.85
C ALA A 19 29.63 11.28 6.33
N GLY A 20 28.31 11.40 6.46
CA GLY A 20 27.62 12.57 6.96
C GLY A 20 27.63 12.73 8.48
N ALA A 21 28.15 11.75 9.22
CA ALA A 21 28.24 11.83 10.68
C ALA A 21 29.05 13.03 11.15
N GLY A 22 28.43 13.89 11.96
CA GLY A 22 29.04 15.15 12.43
C GLY A 22 28.98 16.32 11.43
N LEU A 23 28.50 16.09 10.18
CA LEU A 23 28.35 17.12 9.15
C LEU A 23 26.85 17.46 8.90
N LEU A 24 25.99 16.49 9.03
CA LEU A 24 24.54 16.63 8.80
C LEU A 24 23.79 16.79 10.13
N PRO A 25 22.60 17.44 10.12
CA PRO A 25 21.72 17.51 11.29
C PRO A 25 21.36 16.11 11.79
N ALA A 26 21.28 15.96 13.12
CA ALA A 26 20.95 14.68 13.76
C ALA A 26 19.60 14.11 13.29
N GLU A 27 18.62 14.96 13.03
CA GLU A 27 17.32 14.59 12.50
C GLU A 27 17.42 13.95 11.10
N THR A 28 18.25 14.51 10.21
CA THR A 28 18.49 13.96 8.87
C THR A 28 19.14 12.57 8.95
N LEU A 29 20.15 12.41 9.84
CA LEU A 29 20.79 11.12 10.05
C LEU A 29 19.84 10.09 10.65
N ALA A 30 18.99 10.49 11.60
CA ALA A 30 17.98 9.62 12.18
C ALA A 30 16.94 9.16 11.13
N ALA A 31 16.47 10.07 10.27
CA ALA A 31 15.57 9.74 9.18
C ALA A 31 16.19 8.77 8.17
N ALA A 32 17.46 8.99 7.79
CA ALA A 32 18.19 8.10 6.90
C ALA A 32 18.37 6.69 7.49
N ASN A 33 18.76 6.60 8.77
CA ASN A 33 18.89 5.31 9.47
C ASN A 33 17.57 4.57 9.55
N ALA A 34 16.45 5.25 9.84
CA ALA A 34 15.13 4.64 9.88
C ALA A 34 14.72 4.04 8.51
N VAL A 35 15.12 4.66 7.39
CA VAL A 35 14.90 4.10 6.04
C VAL A 35 15.78 2.86 5.82
N ILE A 36 17.05 2.92 6.19
CA ILE A 36 18.01 1.80 6.07
C ILE A 36 17.50 0.59 6.87
N ASP A 37 17.07 0.80 8.09
CA ASP A 37 16.59 -0.26 8.98
C ASP A 37 15.35 -0.93 8.42
N ARG A 38 14.35 -0.16 7.99
CA ARG A 38 13.12 -0.68 7.37
C ARG A 38 13.39 -1.48 6.08
N ALA A 39 14.25 -0.94 5.20
CA ALA A 39 14.59 -1.63 3.95
C ALA A 39 15.37 -2.93 4.21
N SER A 40 16.27 -2.93 5.19
CA SER A 40 17.04 -4.10 5.59
C SER A 40 16.13 -5.17 6.21
N GLU A 41 15.26 -4.79 7.13
CA GLU A 41 14.26 -5.67 7.75
C GLU A 41 13.34 -6.28 6.68
N ARG A 42 12.78 -5.46 5.79
CA ARG A 42 11.91 -5.90 4.68
C ARG A 42 12.60 -6.92 3.78
N SER A 43 13.86 -6.69 3.39
CA SER A 43 14.61 -7.59 2.50
C SER A 43 14.96 -8.93 3.15
N GLN A 44 15.14 -8.97 4.48
CA GLN A 44 15.41 -10.20 5.23
C GLN A 44 14.18 -11.10 5.37
N LEU A 45 12.97 -10.52 5.32
CA LEU A 45 11.73 -11.28 5.44
C LEU A 45 11.46 -12.10 4.18
N SER A 46 11.46 -11.47 3.01
CA SER A 46 11.40 -12.15 1.72
C SER A 46 11.67 -11.19 0.56
N ALA A 47 12.62 -11.56 -0.30
CA ALA A 47 12.90 -10.84 -1.54
C ALA A 47 11.99 -11.25 -2.72
N GLU A 48 11.26 -12.36 -2.58
CA GLU A 48 10.44 -12.94 -3.66
C GLU A 48 8.99 -12.44 -3.65
N HIS A 49 8.56 -11.79 -2.55
CA HIS A 49 7.20 -11.31 -2.40
C HIS A 49 7.08 -9.81 -2.67
N THR A 50 5.95 -9.45 -3.29
CA THR A 50 5.54 -8.05 -3.50
C THR A 50 4.22 -7.79 -2.78
N VAL A 51 4.24 -6.86 -1.83
CA VAL A 51 3.07 -6.46 -1.05
C VAL A 51 2.37 -5.28 -1.72
N VAL A 52 1.17 -5.51 -2.20
CA VAL A 52 0.29 -4.50 -2.81
C VAL A 52 -0.88 -4.24 -1.87
N ALA A 53 -1.02 -3.03 -1.34
CA ALA A 53 -2.04 -2.67 -0.39
C ALA A 53 -3.09 -1.73 -1.00
N LEU A 54 -4.38 -2.11 -0.89
CA LEU A 54 -5.51 -1.25 -1.25
C LEU A 54 -5.88 -0.40 -0.04
N ALA A 55 -5.65 0.90 -0.15
CA ALA A 55 -5.96 1.91 0.85
C ALA A 55 -7.07 2.84 0.34
N GLY A 56 -7.75 3.55 1.22
CA GLY A 56 -8.79 4.51 0.84
C GLY A 56 -9.88 4.64 1.91
N ALA A 57 -10.77 5.61 1.71
CA ALA A 57 -11.84 5.94 2.66
C ALA A 57 -12.95 4.89 2.68
N THR A 58 -13.76 4.94 3.74
CA THR A 58 -15.01 4.16 3.85
C THR A 58 -15.89 4.39 2.62
N GLY A 59 -16.37 3.31 2.02
CA GLY A 59 -17.27 3.36 0.86
C GLY A 59 -16.60 3.68 -0.48
N ALA A 60 -15.26 3.80 -0.55
CA ALA A 60 -14.54 3.94 -1.81
C ALA A 60 -14.59 2.69 -2.70
N GLY A 61 -14.90 1.53 -2.11
CA GLY A 61 -15.05 0.26 -2.83
C GLY A 61 -13.79 -0.61 -2.82
N LYS A 62 -12.89 -0.44 -1.86
CA LYS A 62 -11.65 -1.24 -1.69
C LYS A 62 -11.92 -2.74 -1.71
N SER A 63 -12.75 -3.23 -0.79
CA SER A 63 -13.06 -4.67 -0.68
C SER A 63 -13.76 -5.22 -1.92
N SER A 64 -14.57 -4.41 -2.62
CA SER A 64 -15.17 -4.81 -3.90
C SER A 64 -14.11 -4.92 -5.00
N LEU A 65 -13.20 -3.97 -5.07
CA LEU A 65 -12.07 -4.00 -6.00
C LEU A 65 -11.12 -5.17 -5.67
N PHE A 66 -10.82 -5.38 -4.39
CA PHE A 66 -10.04 -6.51 -3.92
C PHE A 66 -10.65 -7.84 -4.37
N ASN A 67 -11.95 -8.06 -4.12
CA ASN A 67 -12.66 -9.26 -4.55
C ASN A 67 -12.64 -9.45 -6.07
N ALA A 68 -12.75 -8.36 -6.84
CA ALA A 68 -12.66 -8.41 -8.30
C ALA A 68 -11.26 -8.77 -8.79
N LEU A 69 -10.21 -8.27 -8.14
CA LEU A 69 -8.82 -8.60 -8.44
C LEU A 69 -8.52 -10.07 -8.11
N VAL A 70 -8.97 -10.55 -6.97
CA VAL A 70 -8.83 -11.93 -6.51
C VAL A 70 -9.67 -12.92 -7.32
N GLY A 71 -10.80 -12.44 -7.88
CA GLY A 71 -11.75 -13.28 -8.63
C GLY A 71 -12.71 -14.07 -7.75
N ALA A 72 -12.78 -13.77 -6.44
CA ALA A 72 -13.66 -14.43 -5.48
C ALA A 72 -14.16 -13.47 -4.40
N PRO A 73 -15.39 -13.65 -3.85
CA PRO A 73 -15.98 -12.78 -2.83
C PRO A 73 -15.46 -13.13 -1.42
N ILE A 74 -14.15 -12.99 -1.19
CA ILE A 74 -13.49 -13.38 0.06
C ILE A 74 -13.44 -12.26 1.10
N ALA A 75 -13.25 -11.00 0.68
CA ALA A 75 -13.35 -9.87 1.58
C ALA A 75 -14.82 -9.47 1.80
N ARG A 76 -15.16 -9.15 3.04
CA ARG A 76 -16.54 -8.72 3.38
C ARG A 76 -16.82 -7.36 2.76
N THR A 77 -17.82 -7.31 1.88
CA THR A 77 -18.36 -6.08 1.33
C THR A 77 -19.68 -5.78 2.02
N SER A 78 -19.79 -4.69 2.77
CA SER A 78 -21.04 -4.29 3.41
C SER A 78 -21.25 -2.79 3.25
N GLN A 79 -22.49 -2.38 3.08
CA GLN A 79 -22.89 -0.96 3.10
C GLN A 79 -23.08 -0.43 4.54
N GLN A 80 -23.05 -1.31 5.54
CA GLN A 80 -23.21 -0.97 6.96
C GLN A 80 -21.84 -0.90 7.64
N ARG A 81 -21.58 0.16 8.36
CA ARG A 81 -20.33 0.42 9.11
C ARG A 81 -20.27 -0.39 10.41
N PRO A 82 -19.06 -0.78 10.89
CA PRO A 82 -17.74 -0.80 10.25
C PRO A 82 -17.51 -2.12 9.49
N THR A 83 -16.92 -2.03 8.28
CA THR A 83 -16.85 -3.17 7.37
C THR A 83 -15.60 -4.03 7.55
N THR A 84 -14.44 -3.43 7.79
CA THR A 84 -13.17 -4.14 7.88
C THR A 84 -12.44 -3.68 9.14
N ALA A 85 -12.42 -4.52 10.16
CA ALA A 85 -11.72 -4.23 11.42
C ALA A 85 -10.22 -4.58 11.35
N HIS A 86 -9.86 -5.54 10.49
CA HIS A 86 -8.50 -6.02 10.28
C HIS A 86 -8.18 -6.02 8.80
N ALA A 87 -6.90 -5.86 8.47
CA ALA A 87 -6.42 -6.09 7.12
C ALA A 87 -6.61 -7.56 6.74
N PHE A 88 -6.94 -7.81 5.47
CA PHE A 88 -7.12 -9.13 4.90
C PHE A 88 -6.16 -9.34 3.74
N ALA A 89 -5.49 -10.49 3.69
CA ALA A 89 -4.50 -10.81 2.67
C ALA A 89 -5.01 -11.87 1.68
N ALA A 90 -4.65 -11.71 0.41
CA ALA A 90 -4.68 -12.76 -0.59
C ALA A 90 -3.25 -13.01 -1.09
N VAL A 91 -2.80 -14.26 -1.05
CA VAL A 91 -1.40 -14.64 -1.27
C VAL A 91 -1.30 -15.64 -2.41
N ALA A 92 -0.57 -15.29 -3.47
CA ALA A 92 -0.32 -16.17 -4.59
C ALA A 92 1.03 -16.90 -4.42
N GLU A 93 0.98 -18.12 -3.90
CA GLU A 93 2.13 -18.98 -3.69
C GLU A 93 1.89 -20.38 -4.23
N THR A 94 2.99 -21.06 -4.58
CA THR A 94 2.97 -22.50 -4.86
C THR A 94 3.05 -23.31 -3.54
N SER A 95 2.62 -24.55 -3.57
CA SER A 95 2.58 -25.41 -2.38
C SER A 95 3.96 -25.73 -1.78
N ASP A 96 5.02 -25.51 -2.51
CA ASP A 96 6.42 -25.70 -2.14
C ASP A 96 7.12 -24.39 -1.75
N ALA A 97 6.37 -23.26 -1.72
CA ALA A 97 6.88 -21.97 -1.24
C ALA A 97 7.27 -22.08 0.25
N GLY A 98 8.36 -21.41 0.59
CA GLY A 98 8.80 -21.32 1.98
C GLY A 98 7.86 -20.46 2.86
N ASP A 99 8.30 -20.09 4.03
CA ASP A 99 7.53 -19.30 5.01
C ASP A 99 7.60 -17.78 4.80
N GLY A 100 8.11 -17.32 3.66
CA GLY A 100 8.35 -15.90 3.36
C GLY A 100 7.11 -15.03 3.47
N ALA A 101 5.99 -15.44 2.85
CA ALA A 101 4.73 -14.70 2.97
C ALA A 101 4.19 -14.72 4.41
N ALA A 102 4.33 -15.83 5.12
CA ALA A 102 3.88 -15.93 6.51
C ALA A 102 4.62 -14.93 7.40
N ARG A 103 5.95 -14.83 7.28
CA ARG A 103 6.78 -13.86 8.02
C ARG A 103 6.45 -12.42 7.67
N LEU A 104 6.21 -12.13 6.38
CA LEU A 104 5.78 -10.80 5.94
C LEU A 104 4.42 -10.41 6.52
N LEU A 105 3.44 -11.31 6.53
CA LEU A 105 2.11 -11.05 7.06
C LEU A 105 2.13 -10.89 8.59
N GLU A 106 2.98 -11.65 9.29
CA GLU A 106 3.22 -11.47 10.73
C GLU A 106 3.83 -10.10 11.03
N TRP A 107 4.86 -9.69 10.28
CA TRP A 107 5.48 -8.37 10.40
C TRP A 107 4.54 -7.20 10.10
N LEU A 108 3.56 -7.42 9.21
CA LEU A 108 2.52 -6.44 8.86
C LEU A 108 1.31 -6.47 9.83
N ASP A 109 1.26 -7.36 10.82
CA ASP A 109 0.10 -7.60 11.70
C ASP A 109 -1.17 -7.96 10.92
N VAL A 110 -1.04 -8.84 9.90
CA VAL A 110 -2.14 -9.32 9.06
C VAL A 110 -2.40 -10.81 9.31
N PRO A 111 -3.29 -11.16 10.26
CA PRO A 111 -3.53 -12.55 10.63
C PRO A 111 -4.42 -13.31 9.65
N GLU A 112 -5.31 -12.59 8.94
CA GLU A 112 -6.28 -13.21 8.03
C GLU A 112 -5.72 -13.28 6.61
N ARG A 113 -5.63 -14.50 6.05
CA ARG A 113 -5.09 -14.73 4.71
C ARG A 113 -5.90 -15.76 3.92
N HIS A 114 -5.92 -15.59 2.61
CA HIS A 114 -6.51 -16.49 1.63
C HIS A 114 -5.46 -16.89 0.59
N ALA A 115 -5.33 -18.18 0.33
CA ALA A 115 -4.42 -18.66 -0.70
C ALA A 115 -5.03 -18.44 -2.09
N LEU A 116 -4.24 -17.91 -3.02
CA LEU A 116 -4.58 -17.77 -4.43
C LEU A 116 -3.79 -18.77 -5.25
N GLU A 117 -4.43 -19.31 -6.27
CA GLU A 117 -3.74 -20.08 -7.30
C GLU A 117 -2.84 -19.16 -8.13
N VAL A 118 -1.58 -19.57 -8.29
CA VAL A 118 -0.62 -18.85 -9.16
C VAL A 118 -1.09 -18.89 -10.61
N SER A 119 -1.18 -17.73 -11.22
CA SER A 119 -1.67 -17.54 -12.60
C SER A 119 -1.06 -16.28 -13.22
N PRO A 120 -1.27 -16.01 -14.51
CA PRO A 120 -0.87 -14.73 -15.10
C PRO A 120 -1.49 -13.48 -14.44
N ARG A 121 -2.65 -13.62 -13.78
CA ARG A 121 -3.29 -12.54 -12.99
C ARG A 121 -2.75 -12.45 -11.58
N HIS A 122 -2.35 -13.57 -11.01
CA HIS A 122 -1.83 -13.69 -9.66
C HIS A 122 -0.42 -14.32 -9.76
N PRO A 123 0.61 -13.55 -10.12
CA PRO A 123 1.97 -14.08 -10.24
C PRO A 123 2.46 -14.58 -8.87
N HIS A 124 3.33 -15.58 -8.90
CA HIS A 124 3.97 -16.07 -7.69
C HIS A 124 4.60 -14.92 -6.88
N GLY A 125 4.42 -14.95 -5.57
CA GLY A 125 4.92 -13.93 -4.65
C GLY A 125 4.06 -12.67 -4.54
N LEU A 126 2.90 -12.59 -5.22
CA LEU A 126 1.95 -11.50 -5.00
C LEU A 126 1.24 -11.65 -3.66
N ILE A 127 1.32 -10.61 -2.82
CA ILE A 127 0.51 -10.43 -1.62
C ILE A 127 -0.37 -9.21 -1.83
N LEU A 128 -1.67 -9.40 -1.96
CA LEU A 128 -2.65 -8.34 -2.09
C LEU A 128 -3.36 -8.13 -0.75
N LEU A 129 -3.41 -6.89 -0.26
CA LEU A 129 -4.02 -6.53 1.02
C LEU A 129 -5.25 -5.64 0.83
N ASP A 130 -6.36 -5.96 1.51
CA ASP A 130 -7.50 -5.06 1.72
C ASP A 130 -7.35 -4.42 3.09
N LEU A 131 -7.09 -3.12 3.14
CA LEU A 131 -6.84 -2.39 4.38
C LEU A 131 -8.12 -1.87 5.02
N PRO A 132 -8.14 -1.71 6.36
CA PRO A 132 -9.15 -0.91 7.04
C PRO A 132 -9.25 0.50 6.48
N ASP A 133 -10.40 1.13 6.71
CA ASP A 133 -10.63 2.51 6.25
C ASP A 133 -9.71 3.49 6.97
N HIS A 134 -8.98 4.33 6.23
CA HIS A 134 -8.09 5.34 6.80
C HIS A 134 -8.84 6.50 7.46
N ASP A 135 -10.10 6.73 7.11
CA ASP A 135 -11.01 7.71 7.72
C ASP A 135 -11.83 7.12 8.88
N SER A 136 -11.44 5.94 9.39
CA SER A 136 -12.09 5.32 10.54
C SER A 136 -11.94 6.19 11.79
N ILE A 137 -13.04 6.33 12.52
CA ILE A 137 -13.05 6.97 13.85
C ILE A 137 -12.36 6.11 14.92
N VAL A 138 -12.17 4.82 14.64
CA VAL A 138 -11.46 3.89 15.51
C VAL A 138 -9.96 4.03 15.29
N THR A 139 -9.26 4.59 16.25
CA THR A 139 -7.83 4.91 16.18
C THR A 139 -6.97 3.70 15.82
N VAL A 140 -7.24 2.54 16.41
CA VAL A 140 -6.49 1.29 16.15
C VAL A 140 -6.58 0.86 14.67
N HIS A 141 -7.74 1.04 14.03
CA HIS A 141 -7.89 0.69 12.60
C HIS A 141 -7.04 1.61 11.71
N ARG A 142 -7.00 2.89 12.04
CA ARG A 142 -6.19 3.87 11.32
C ARG A 142 -4.70 3.62 11.50
N GLU A 143 -4.24 3.39 12.73
CA GLU A 143 -2.84 3.08 13.02
C GLU A 143 -2.35 1.82 12.30
N ARG A 144 -3.19 0.78 12.22
CA ARG A 144 -2.90 -0.43 11.42
C ARG A 144 -2.80 -0.13 9.93
N ALA A 145 -3.74 0.62 9.38
CA ALA A 145 -3.67 1.01 7.98
C ALA A 145 -2.40 1.82 7.68
N GLU A 146 -2.02 2.75 8.55
CA GLU A 146 -0.79 3.54 8.45
C GLU A 146 0.46 2.64 8.54
N HIS A 147 0.50 1.73 9.51
CA HIS A 147 1.60 0.78 9.68
C HIS A 147 1.86 -0.04 8.40
N ILE A 148 0.80 -0.54 7.75
CA ILE A 148 0.92 -1.30 6.51
C ILE A 148 1.28 -0.38 5.33
N THR A 149 0.67 0.80 5.25
CA THR A 149 0.92 1.77 4.17
C THR A 149 2.40 2.19 4.12
N GLU A 150 3.07 2.32 5.26
CA GLU A 150 4.49 2.65 5.34
C GLU A 150 5.42 1.49 4.91
N ARG A 151 4.92 0.27 4.81
CA ARG A 151 5.69 -0.96 4.64
C ARG A 151 5.38 -1.73 3.37
N ALA A 152 4.27 -1.43 2.71
CA ALA A 152 3.89 -2.05 1.46
C ALA A 152 4.82 -1.61 0.32
N ASP A 153 5.04 -2.50 -0.65
CA ASP A 153 5.86 -2.22 -1.82
C ASP A 153 5.13 -1.36 -2.85
N LEU A 154 3.78 -1.44 -2.87
CA LEU A 154 2.90 -0.62 -3.72
C LEU A 154 1.62 -0.30 -2.96
N ILE A 155 1.24 0.99 -2.95
CA ILE A 155 -0.04 1.45 -2.43
C ILE A 155 -0.98 1.77 -3.58
N VAL A 156 -2.18 1.20 -3.54
CA VAL A 156 -3.29 1.52 -4.44
C VAL A 156 -4.32 2.32 -3.64
N TRP A 157 -4.28 3.65 -3.81
CA TRP A 157 -5.27 4.55 -3.20
C TRP A 157 -6.56 4.50 -3.98
N VAL A 158 -7.61 3.92 -3.38
CA VAL A 158 -8.94 3.80 -3.97
C VAL A 158 -9.81 4.95 -3.45
N THR A 159 -10.27 5.79 -4.37
CA THR A 159 -11.22 6.87 -4.09
C THR A 159 -12.46 6.74 -4.98
N ASN A 160 -13.44 7.62 -4.82
CA ASN A 160 -14.65 7.67 -5.62
C ASN A 160 -15.05 9.13 -5.90
N PRO A 161 -16.02 9.40 -6.80
CA PRO A 161 -16.43 10.76 -7.16
C PRO A 161 -16.93 11.64 -6.01
N GLN A 162 -17.27 11.06 -4.87
CA GLN A 162 -17.73 11.82 -3.70
C GLN A 162 -16.59 12.18 -2.75
N LYS A 163 -15.46 11.47 -2.82
CA LYS A 163 -14.35 11.55 -1.85
C LYS A 163 -12.97 11.80 -2.48
N TYR A 164 -12.85 11.91 -3.81
CA TYR A 164 -11.54 12.10 -4.44
C TYR A 164 -10.86 13.43 -4.04
N ALA A 165 -11.64 14.45 -3.70
CA ALA A 165 -11.14 15.74 -3.23
C ALA A 165 -11.06 15.85 -1.69
N ASP A 166 -11.05 14.72 -0.98
CA ASP A 166 -10.94 14.69 0.48
C ASP A 166 -9.61 15.30 0.93
N ALA A 167 -9.66 16.37 1.70
CA ALA A 167 -8.48 17.09 2.17
C ALA A 167 -7.55 16.21 3.01
N ALA A 168 -8.07 15.24 3.78
CA ALA A 168 -7.27 14.33 4.58
C ALA A 168 -6.47 13.38 3.68
N LEU A 169 -7.05 12.88 2.58
CA LEU A 169 -6.33 12.08 1.60
C LEU A 169 -5.15 12.87 1.01
N HIS A 170 -5.41 14.09 0.55
CA HIS A 170 -4.40 14.91 -0.11
C HIS A 170 -3.30 15.37 0.86
N SER A 171 -3.64 15.99 1.99
CA SER A 171 -2.66 16.59 2.90
C SER A 171 -1.85 15.56 3.69
N ARG A 172 -2.45 14.42 4.01
CA ARG A 172 -1.81 13.44 4.90
C ARG A 172 -1.06 12.34 4.13
N TYR A 173 -1.54 11.97 2.94
CA TYR A 173 -1.00 10.81 2.23
C TYR A 173 -0.40 11.15 0.86
N LEU A 174 -1.04 12.01 0.05
CA LEU A 174 -0.54 12.31 -1.30
C LEU A 174 0.54 13.39 -1.28
N GLN A 175 0.31 14.53 -0.64
CA GLN A 175 1.29 15.64 -0.60
C GLN A 175 2.64 15.29 0.02
N PRO A 176 2.75 14.52 1.13
CA PRO A 176 4.06 14.15 1.69
C PRO A 176 4.88 13.28 0.74
N GLN A 177 4.23 12.62 -0.22
CA GLN A 177 4.88 11.77 -1.21
C GLN A 177 5.05 12.47 -2.57
N ALA A 178 4.51 13.67 -2.74
CA ALA A 178 4.70 14.46 -3.95
C ALA A 178 6.20 14.76 -4.16
N GLY A 179 6.71 14.42 -5.35
CA GLY A 179 8.13 14.57 -5.67
C GLY A 179 9.03 13.44 -5.18
N THR A 180 8.48 12.41 -4.52
CA THR A 180 9.18 11.16 -4.24
C THR A 180 8.85 10.11 -5.30
N GLU A 181 9.78 9.18 -5.56
CA GLU A 181 9.51 8.01 -6.43
C GLU A 181 8.76 6.91 -5.66
N SER A 182 7.82 7.28 -4.78
CA SER A 182 7.07 6.31 -3.99
C SER A 182 6.12 5.52 -4.90
N PRO A 183 6.14 4.19 -4.89
CA PRO A 183 5.30 3.38 -5.76
C PRO A 183 3.84 3.46 -5.30
N MET A 184 3.08 4.35 -5.96
CA MET A 184 1.69 4.64 -5.64
C MET A 184 0.84 4.68 -6.91
N VAL A 185 -0.37 4.14 -6.82
CA VAL A 185 -1.39 4.22 -7.86
C VAL A 185 -2.65 4.83 -7.25
N LEU A 186 -3.21 5.84 -7.91
CA LEU A 186 -4.48 6.44 -7.53
C LEU A 186 -5.59 5.91 -8.45
N VAL A 187 -6.63 5.32 -7.86
CA VAL A 187 -7.76 4.70 -8.56
C VAL A 187 -9.04 5.46 -8.27
N LEU A 188 -9.63 6.07 -9.29
CA LEU A 188 -10.99 6.63 -9.20
C LEU A 188 -12.01 5.53 -9.52
N ASN A 189 -12.56 4.94 -8.47
CA ASN A 189 -13.56 3.87 -8.54
C ASN A 189 -14.98 4.43 -8.70
N GLN A 190 -15.97 3.57 -8.99
CA GLN A 190 -17.41 3.93 -9.11
C GLN A 190 -17.72 4.99 -10.18
N ILE A 191 -16.89 5.10 -11.20
CA ILE A 191 -17.08 6.05 -12.33
C ILE A 191 -18.23 5.65 -13.25
N ASP A 192 -18.73 4.41 -13.13
CA ASP A 192 -19.93 3.90 -13.79
C ASP A 192 -21.20 4.67 -13.37
N ARG A 193 -21.18 5.33 -12.21
CA ARG A 193 -22.26 6.16 -11.68
C ARG A 193 -22.32 7.57 -12.27
N LEU A 194 -21.34 7.96 -13.06
CA LEU A 194 -21.19 9.28 -13.66
C LEU A 194 -21.57 9.27 -15.14
N SER A 195 -22.08 10.41 -15.63
CA SER A 195 -22.16 10.67 -17.08
C SER A 195 -20.74 10.72 -17.69
N ALA A 196 -20.63 10.57 -19.01
CA ALA A 196 -19.33 10.66 -19.68
C ALA A 196 -18.64 12.02 -19.46
N ALA A 197 -19.41 13.13 -19.44
CA ALA A 197 -18.90 14.46 -19.20
C ALA A 197 -18.40 14.63 -17.75
N ASP A 198 -19.18 14.19 -16.76
CA ASP A 198 -18.81 14.27 -15.34
C ASP A 198 -17.60 13.40 -15.02
N ARG A 199 -17.48 12.24 -15.68
CA ARG A 199 -16.31 11.35 -15.55
C ARG A 199 -15.04 12.04 -16.02
N ALA A 200 -15.07 12.68 -17.20
CA ALA A 200 -13.93 13.41 -17.74
C ALA A 200 -13.53 14.59 -16.84
N ALA A 201 -14.52 15.34 -16.35
CA ALA A 201 -14.28 16.45 -15.43
C ALA A 201 -13.68 15.98 -14.09
N CYS A 202 -14.20 14.89 -13.51
CA CYS A 202 -13.72 14.35 -12.26
C CYS A 202 -12.27 13.82 -12.37
N LEU A 203 -11.92 13.18 -13.49
CA LEU A 203 -10.55 12.72 -13.75
C LEU A 203 -9.58 13.87 -13.90
N ALA A 204 -9.93 14.90 -14.70
CA ALA A 204 -9.09 16.07 -14.88
C ALA A 204 -8.88 16.84 -13.56
N ASP A 205 -9.89 16.90 -12.70
CA ASP A 205 -9.78 17.54 -11.39
C ASP A 205 -8.89 16.72 -10.45
N LEU A 206 -9.02 15.39 -10.46
CA LEU A 206 -8.16 14.50 -9.68
C LEU A 206 -6.69 14.59 -10.10
N GLU A 207 -6.41 14.61 -11.41
CA GLU A 207 -5.05 14.79 -11.95
C GLU A 207 -4.42 16.13 -11.53
N ARG A 208 -5.23 17.18 -11.39
CA ARG A 208 -4.77 18.50 -10.92
C ARG A 208 -4.48 18.51 -9.41
N LEU A 209 -5.16 17.65 -8.62
CA LEU A 209 -5.03 17.57 -7.17
C LEU A 209 -3.93 16.61 -6.73
N ALA A 210 -3.59 15.60 -7.55
CA ALA A 210 -2.54 14.62 -7.28
C ALA A 210 -1.16 15.14 -7.67
#